data_50d3fe15bb1bf56c4ad3aa4f3a89740a
#
_entry.id   50d3fe15bb1bf56c4ad3aa4f3a89740a
#
_cell.length_a   1.000
_cell.length_b   1.000
_cell.length_c   1.000
_cell.angle_alpha   90.00
_cell.angle_beta   90.00
_cell.angle_gamma   90.00
#
_symmetry.space_group_name_H-M   'P 1'
#
loop_
_entity.id
_entity.type
_entity.pdbx_description
1 polymer ?
#
loop_
_entity_poly.entity_id
_entity_poly.type
_entity_poly.pdbx_seq_one_letter_code
_entity_poly.pdbx_strand_id
1 'polypeptide(L)'
;MARKTVVKITKKKVSKKAELLESEEIDLSLNDLLLRGRVSAAATTKELPSGDKVVEFRLIVTRVNREGVDTLDIAAWSAKSRKTALSLTPDEWVEISGAIHRRFWQSPGGLA
;
A
#
# COMPACT_ATOMS: atom_id res chain seq x y z
N MET A 1 -2.41 4.80 15.17
CA MET A 1 -3.74 4.88 14.55
C MET A 1 -3.73 4.10 13.25
N ALA A 2 -4.60 3.11 13.15
CA ALA A 2 -4.67 2.34 11.93
C ALA A 2 -5.26 3.21 10.82
N ARG A 3 -4.56 3.36 9.74
CA ARG A 3 -5.07 4.07 8.59
C ARG A 3 -5.65 3.07 7.62
N LYS A 4 -6.91 3.28 7.30
CA LYS A 4 -7.54 2.53 6.26
C LYS A 4 -7.30 3.24 4.94
N THR A 5 -6.67 2.56 4.03
CA THR A 5 -6.71 3.01 2.64
C THR A 5 -8.10 2.69 2.14
N VAL A 6 -8.88 3.74 1.95
CA VAL A 6 -10.24 3.55 1.47
C VAL A 6 -10.19 3.42 -0.03
N VAL A 7 -10.43 2.22 -0.51
CA VAL A 7 -10.61 1.96 -1.93
C VAL A 7 -12.08 2.20 -2.25
N LYS A 8 -12.33 2.98 -3.30
CA LYS A 8 -13.68 3.15 -3.79
C LYS A 8 -14.20 1.79 -4.26
N ILE A 9 -15.21 1.28 -3.57
CA ILE A 9 -15.78 -0.01 -3.91
C ILE A 9 -16.82 0.19 -5.00
N THR A 10 -16.53 -0.35 -6.18
CA THR A 10 -17.53 -0.50 -7.23
C THR A 10 -17.85 -1.97 -7.38
N LYS A 11 -19.13 -2.29 -7.35
CA LYS A 11 -19.56 -3.64 -7.69
C LYS A 11 -19.29 -3.89 -9.16
N LYS A 12 -18.32 -4.73 -9.44
CA LYS A 12 -18.05 -5.16 -10.79
C LYS A 12 -18.54 -6.59 -10.96
N LYS A 13 -19.28 -6.82 -12.02
CA LYS A 13 -19.68 -8.15 -12.39
C LYS A 13 -18.46 -8.95 -12.76
N VAL A 14 -18.26 -10.08 -12.11
CA VAL A 14 -17.16 -10.99 -12.44
C VAL A 14 -17.43 -11.59 -13.82
N SER A 15 -16.39 -11.71 -14.65
CA SER A 15 -16.54 -12.29 -15.99
C SER A 15 -16.98 -13.75 -15.93
N LYS A 16 -17.61 -14.23 -17.00
CA LYS A 16 -18.01 -15.64 -17.09
C LYS A 16 -16.84 -16.59 -16.85
N LYS A 17 -15.65 -16.24 -17.35
CA LYS A 17 -14.45 -17.04 -17.11
C LYS A 17 -14.11 -17.12 -15.63
N ALA A 18 -14.21 -16.01 -14.92
CA ALA A 18 -13.98 -15.98 -13.49
C ALA A 18 -15.05 -16.75 -12.72
N GLU A 19 -16.29 -16.67 -13.15
CA GLU A 19 -17.39 -17.44 -12.56
C GLU A 19 -17.18 -18.95 -12.72
N LEU A 20 -16.71 -19.38 -13.89
CA LEU A 20 -16.38 -20.79 -14.13
C LEU A 20 -15.20 -21.24 -13.28
N LEU A 21 -14.18 -20.38 -13.13
CA LEU A 21 -13.05 -20.65 -12.25
C LEU A 21 -13.48 -20.73 -10.79
N GLU A 22 -14.40 -19.86 -10.38
CA GLU A 22 -14.95 -19.86 -9.04
C GLU A 22 -15.69 -21.18 -8.74
N SER A 23 -16.44 -21.72 -9.71
CA SER A 23 -17.13 -22.99 -9.54
C SER A 23 -16.17 -24.17 -9.35
N GLU A 24 -14.90 -24.01 -9.72
CA GLU A 24 -13.83 -24.99 -9.51
C GLU A 24 -13.03 -24.71 -8.23
N GLU A 25 -13.55 -23.86 -7.33
CA GLU A 25 -12.94 -23.47 -6.07
C GLU A 25 -11.59 -22.75 -6.25
N ILE A 26 -11.45 -21.99 -7.31
CA ILE A 26 -10.26 -21.19 -7.55
C ILE A 26 -10.42 -19.84 -6.84
N ASP A 27 -9.35 -19.41 -6.17
CA ASP A 27 -9.30 -18.10 -5.54
C ASP A 27 -9.21 -17.02 -6.61
N LEU A 28 -10.23 -16.16 -6.65
CA LEU A 28 -10.31 -15.04 -7.59
C LEU A 28 -9.95 -13.70 -6.94
N SER A 29 -9.38 -13.73 -5.75
CA SER A 29 -8.96 -12.50 -5.07
C SER A 29 -7.95 -11.72 -5.89
N LEU A 30 -8.06 -10.42 -5.83
CA LEU A 30 -7.12 -9.51 -6.48
C LEU A 30 -6.80 -8.38 -5.52
N ASN A 31 -5.52 -8.12 -5.33
CA ASN A 31 -5.04 -7.00 -4.53
C ASN A 31 -3.90 -6.33 -5.31
N ASP A 32 -4.28 -5.39 -6.15
CA ASP A 32 -3.38 -4.72 -7.06
C ASP A 32 -3.70 -3.25 -7.11
N LEU A 33 -2.70 -2.42 -6.89
CA LEU A 33 -2.85 -0.98 -6.81
C LEU A 33 -1.87 -0.28 -7.73
N LEU A 34 -2.33 0.85 -8.25
CA LEU A 34 -1.48 1.83 -8.90
C LEU A 34 -1.77 3.19 -8.26
N LEU A 35 -0.76 3.80 -7.66
CA LEU A 35 -0.86 5.10 -7.02
C LEU A 35 0.10 6.06 -7.66
N ARG A 36 -0.31 7.31 -7.79
CA ARG A 36 0.55 8.40 -8.23
C ARG A 36 0.38 9.55 -7.26
N GLY A 37 1.48 10.07 -6.74
CA GLY A 37 1.43 11.14 -5.77
C GLY A 37 2.80 11.72 -5.49
N ARG A 38 2.87 12.58 -4.47
CA ARG A 38 4.10 13.23 -4.06
C ARG A 38 4.65 12.60 -2.79
N VAL A 39 5.95 12.47 -2.73
CA VAL A 39 6.65 12.02 -1.52
C VAL A 39 6.54 13.10 -0.45
N SER A 40 6.09 12.73 0.75
CA SER A 40 5.92 13.69 1.84
C SER A 40 7.26 14.07 2.48
N ALA A 41 8.09 13.08 2.77
CA ALA A 41 9.39 13.27 3.40
C ALA A 41 10.33 12.14 2.99
N ALA A 42 11.61 12.30 3.25
CA ALA A 42 12.59 11.27 2.95
C ALA A 42 12.22 9.95 3.62
N ALA A 43 12.46 8.85 2.92
CA ALA A 43 12.16 7.52 3.42
C ALA A 43 13.09 7.14 4.57
N THR A 44 12.57 6.30 5.47
CA THR A 44 13.33 5.79 6.62
C THR A 44 13.45 4.28 6.54
N THR A 45 14.60 3.76 6.94
CA THR A 45 14.82 2.32 7.02
C THR A 45 14.46 1.84 8.43
N LYS A 46 13.71 0.75 8.50
CA LYS A 46 13.33 0.12 9.75
C LYS A 46 13.77 -1.33 9.71
N GLU A 47 14.44 -1.77 10.77
CA GLU A 47 14.82 -3.17 10.93
C GLU A 47 13.81 -3.87 11.83
N LEU A 48 13.33 -5.02 11.38
CA LEU A 48 12.37 -5.82 12.12
C LEU A 48 13.09 -6.81 13.04
N PRO A 49 12.41 -7.30 14.09
CA PRO A 49 13.01 -8.32 14.98
C PRO A 49 13.49 -9.57 14.25
N SER A 50 12.91 -9.88 13.11
CA SER A 50 13.32 -11.00 12.26
C SER A 50 14.66 -10.76 11.55
N GLY A 51 15.19 -9.54 11.60
CA GLY A 51 16.36 -9.15 10.83
C GLY A 51 16.04 -8.57 9.46
N ASP A 52 14.81 -8.65 9.03
CA ASP A 52 14.39 -8.07 7.77
C ASP A 52 14.37 -6.54 7.83
N LYS A 53 14.65 -5.94 6.70
CA LYS A 53 14.61 -4.49 6.58
C LYS A 53 13.42 -4.07 5.74
N VAL A 54 12.80 -2.97 6.13
CA VAL A 54 11.74 -2.33 5.37
C VAL A 54 12.05 -0.83 5.27
N VAL A 55 11.79 -0.26 4.12
CA VAL A 55 11.91 1.19 3.92
C VAL A 55 10.50 1.75 3.83
N GLU A 56 10.21 2.73 4.65
CA GLU A 56 8.88 3.34 4.72
C GLU A 56 8.93 4.81 4.36
N PHE A 57 7.90 5.26 3.65
CA PHE A 57 7.68 6.67 3.37
C PHE A 57 6.19 6.93 3.21
N ARG A 58 5.82 8.20 3.18
CA ARG A 58 4.43 8.61 3.00
C ARG A 58 4.22 9.23 1.64
N LEU A 59 3.13 8.86 1.01
CA LEU A 59 2.71 9.36 -0.28
C LEU A 59 1.49 10.28 -0.10
N ILE A 60 1.55 11.47 -0.67
CA ILE A 60 0.44 12.41 -0.65
C ILE A 60 -0.32 12.25 -1.95
N VAL A 61 -1.59 11.91 -1.84
CA VAL A 61 -2.48 11.72 -2.99
C VAL A 61 -3.69 12.63 -2.83
N THR A 62 -3.98 13.41 -3.85
CA THR A 62 -5.15 14.28 -3.86
C THR A 62 -6.41 13.43 -3.91
N ARG A 63 -7.40 13.79 -3.10
CA ARG A 63 -8.68 13.10 -3.09
C ARG A 63 -9.44 13.29 -4.39
N VAL A 64 -10.07 12.21 -4.85
CA VAL A 64 -10.72 12.19 -6.16
C VAL A 64 -12.02 12.99 -6.20
N ASN A 65 -12.83 12.92 -5.17
CA ASN A 65 -14.19 13.45 -5.18
C ASN A 65 -14.46 14.59 -4.20
N ARG A 66 -13.43 15.12 -3.56
CA ARG A 66 -13.57 16.22 -2.60
C ARG A 66 -12.22 16.86 -2.33
N GLU A 67 -12.25 18.00 -1.69
CA GLU A 67 -11.03 18.71 -1.33
C GLU A 67 -10.19 17.95 -0.32
N GLY A 68 -8.89 18.21 -0.35
CA GLY A 68 -7.93 17.63 0.56
C GLY A 68 -7.10 16.55 -0.04
N VAL A 69 -6.24 15.99 0.78
CA VAL A 69 -5.31 14.93 0.39
C VAL A 69 -5.41 13.77 1.35
N ASP A 70 -5.08 12.59 0.86
CA ASP A 70 -4.83 11.43 1.70
C ASP A 70 -3.33 11.23 1.80
N THR A 71 -2.86 10.88 2.97
CA THR A 71 -1.48 10.52 3.20
C THR A 71 -1.42 9.00 3.43
N LEU A 72 -0.74 8.31 2.54
CA LEU A 72 -0.69 6.86 2.56
C LEU A 72 0.70 6.38 2.99
N ASP A 73 0.73 5.40 3.87
CA ASP A 73 1.97 4.79 4.30
C ASP A 73 2.39 3.73 3.28
N ILE A 74 3.59 3.88 2.76
CA ILE A 74 4.17 2.98 1.77
C ILE A 74 5.33 2.23 2.39
N ALA A 75 5.38 0.93 2.18
CA ALA A 75 6.46 0.08 2.66
C ALA A 75 7.11 -0.66 1.49
N ALA A 76 8.42 -0.55 1.41
CA ALA A 76 9.21 -1.22 0.38
C ALA A 76 10.00 -2.37 1.02
N TRP A 77 9.79 -3.58 0.54
CA TRP A 77 10.34 -4.80 1.14
C TRP A 77 11.48 -5.42 0.34
N SER A 78 11.41 -5.40 -0.99
CA SER A 78 12.46 -5.99 -1.81
C SER A 78 13.70 -5.10 -1.81
N ALA A 79 14.87 -5.69 -2.05
CA ALA A 79 16.11 -4.93 -2.12
C ALA A 79 16.03 -3.82 -3.17
N LYS A 80 15.44 -4.11 -4.32
CA LYS A 80 15.28 -3.15 -5.40
C LYS A 80 14.35 -2.00 -5.01
N SER A 81 13.18 -2.32 -4.45
CA SER A 81 12.22 -1.29 -4.05
C SER A 81 12.73 -0.45 -2.88
N ARG A 82 13.45 -1.05 -1.94
CA ARG A 82 14.07 -0.31 -0.84
C ARG A 82 15.09 0.70 -1.35
N LYS A 83 15.93 0.29 -2.28
CA LYS A 83 16.93 1.18 -2.89
C LYS A 83 16.27 2.35 -3.59
N THR A 84 15.23 2.07 -4.37
CA THR A 84 14.47 3.11 -5.06
C THR A 84 13.83 4.07 -4.07
N ALA A 85 13.17 3.55 -3.03
CA ALA A 85 12.51 4.37 -2.02
C ALA A 85 13.49 5.29 -1.30
N LEU A 86 14.69 4.81 -0.99
CA LEU A 86 15.72 5.62 -0.33
C LEU A 86 16.27 6.73 -1.22
N SER A 87 16.12 6.61 -2.53
CA SER A 87 16.55 7.63 -3.48
C SER A 87 15.55 8.77 -3.67
N LEU A 88 14.33 8.60 -3.16
CA LEU A 88 13.28 9.59 -3.33
C LEU A 88 13.50 10.82 -2.46
N THR A 89 13.22 11.99 -3.04
CA THR A 89 13.33 13.26 -2.33
C THR A 89 11.94 13.81 -1.99
N PRO A 90 11.82 14.64 -0.95
CA PRO A 90 10.55 15.27 -0.63
C PRO A 90 9.96 16.02 -1.83
N ASP A 91 8.65 15.98 -1.97
CA ASP A 91 7.87 16.59 -3.05
C ASP A 91 8.08 15.97 -4.44
N GLU A 92 8.89 14.95 -4.55
CA GLU A 92 9.05 14.24 -5.81
C GLU A 92 7.77 13.49 -6.20
N TRP A 93 7.39 13.56 -7.48
CA TRP A 93 6.26 12.81 -8.00
C TRP A 93 6.68 11.39 -8.32
N VAL A 94 5.92 10.44 -7.82
CA VAL A 94 6.22 9.01 -8.03
C VAL A 94 4.96 8.23 -8.38
N GLU A 95 5.17 7.14 -9.08
CA GLU A 95 4.13 6.16 -9.35
C GLU A 95 4.50 4.85 -8.66
N ILE A 96 3.55 4.29 -7.93
CA ILE A 96 3.78 3.11 -7.12
C ILE A 96 2.81 2.03 -7.55
N SER A 97 3.36 0.86 -7.86
CA SER A 97 2.60 -0.34 -8.11
C SER A 97 2.79 -1.27 -6.92
N GLY A 98 1.71 -1.80 -6.41
CA GLY A 98 1.79 -2.65 -5.23
C GLY A 98 0.44 -3.20 -4.79
N ALA A 99 0.36 -3.51 -3.51
CA ALA A 99 -0.83 -4.11 -2.91
C ALA A 99 -1.11 -3.47 -1.56
N ILE A 100 -2.34 -3.58 -1.11
CA ILE A 100 -2.74 -3.12 0.21
C ILE A 100 -2.51 -4.26 1.20
N HIS A 101 -1.83 -3.94 2.29
CA HIS A 101 -1.67 -4.86 3.40
C HIS A 101 -2.24 -4.23 4.65
N ARG A 102 -2.95 -5.01 5.42
CA ARG A 102 -3.38 -4.60 6.73
C ARG A 102 -2.18 -4.62 7.67
N ARG A 103 -1.93 -3.49 8.33
CA ARG A 103 -0.90 -3.42 9.34
C ARG A 103 -1.48 -3.92 10.67
N PHE A 104 -0.84 -4.91 11.25
CA PHE A 104 -1.12 -5.33 12.61
C PHE A 104 -0.17 -4.60 13.54
N TRP A 105 -0.75 -4.03 14.58
CA TRP A 105 0.01 -3.25 15.54
C TRP A 105 -0.28 -3.77 16.94
N GLN A 106 0.78 -3.96 17.71
CA GLN A 106 0.68 -4.46 19.06
C GLN A 106 1.14 -3.38 20.02
N SER A 107 0.27 -3.00 20.95
CA SER A 107 0.60 -2.02 21.97
C SER A 107 1.51 -2.65 23.03
N PRO A 108 2.23 -1.82 23.81
CA PRO A 108 3.07 -2.33 24.89
C PRO A 108 2.33 -3.18 25.92
N GLY A 109 1.03 -3.02 26.05
CA GLY A 109 0.23 -3.77 27.02
C GLY A 109 -0.51 -4.96 26.43
N GLY A 110 -0.28 -5.32 25.17
CA GLY A 110 -0.97 -6.42 24.54
C GLY A 110 -1.37 -6.16 23.10
N LEU A 111 -2.42 -6.81 22.68
CA LEU A 111 -2.93 -6.68 21.31
C LEU A 111 -3.62 -5.34 21.09
N ALA A 112 -3.32 -4.75 19.99
CA ALA A 112 -4.00 -3.54 19.53
C ALA A 112 -5.22 -3.88 18.70
#